data_2f774e734eb1f47d2735ea74465d2a36
#
_entry.id   2f774e734eb1f47d2735ea74465d2a36
#
_cell.length_a   1.000
_cell.length_b   1.000
_cell.length_c   1.000
_cell.angle_alpha   90.00
_cell.angle_beta   90.00
_cell.angle_gamma   90.00
#
_symmetry.space_group_name_H-M   'P 1'
#
loop_
_entity.id
_entity.type
_entity.pdbx_description
1 polymer ?
#
loop_
_entity_poly.entity_id
_entity_poly.type
_entity_poly.pdbx_seq_one_letter_code
_entity_poly.pdbx_strand_id
1 'polypeptide(L)'
;MDRPLRVAVIGAARASESEYSDAQALGHALAKGGAVVVCGGYGGVMEAAARGAAEAGGLTVGILRGSRGEDANPWIQLPLPTGLGEARNVLVVAGAEVAVAVGGSWGTLSEIALARKMGLDVGTLGLPPADGLDLPALEDPGTAARWALERAAAFRDAG
;
A
#
# COMPACT_ATOMS: atom_id res chain seq x y z
N MET A 1 8.13 6.95 22.60
CA MET A 1 8.62 6.19 21.42
C MET A 1 7.83 6.62 20.21
N ASP A 2 8.52 7.19 19.26
CA ASP A 2 7.88 7.57 18.01
C ASP A 2 7.61 6.31 17.16
N ARG A 3 6.35 6.06 16.90
CA ARG A 3 5.95 4.96 16.02
C ARG A 3 6.14 5.38 14.56
N PRO A 4 6.69 4.52 13.70
CA PRO A 4 6.82 4.84 12.28
C PRO A 4 5.43 5.09 11.65
N LEU A 5 5.38 5.94 10.63
CA LEU A 5 4.19 6.10 9.80
C LEU A 5 3.92 4.82 9.02
N ARG A 6 2.66 4.53 8.75
CA ARG A 6 2.24 3.33 8.02
C ARG A 6 1.51 3.74 6.75
N VAL A 7 2.00 3.27 5.63
CA VAL A 7 1.45 3.58 4.31
C VAL A 7 0.99 2.29 3.65
N ALA A 8 -0.28 2.21 3.29
CA ALA A 8 -0.80 1.11 2.49
C ALA A 8 -0.48 1.36 1.02
N VAL A 9 0.14 0.39 0.38
CA VAL A 9 0.31 0.37 -1.08
C VAL A 9 -0.59 -0.73 -1.62
N ILE A 10 -1.56 -0.32 -2.42
CA ILE A 10 -2.61 -1.18 -2.96
C ILE A 10 -2.56 -1.21 -4.49
N GLY A 11 -2.95 -2.32 -5.08
CA GLY A 11 -2.92 -2.51 -6.52
C GLY A 11 -3.16 -3.97 -6.90
N ALA A 12 -3.15 -4.26 -8.20
CA ALA A 12 -3.47 -5.58 -8.70
C ALA A 12 -2.39 -6.61 -8.38
N ALA A 13 -2.83 -7.87 -8.20
CA ALA A 13 -1.94 -9.02 -8.05
C ALA A 13 -1.15 -9.34 -9.33
N ARG A 14 -1.60 -8.82 -10.47
CA ARG A 14 -0.87 -8.83 -11.74
C ARG A 14 -0.63 -7.40 -12.16
N ALA A 15 0.63 -7.01 -12.24
CA ALA A 15 1.05 -5.66 -12.59
C ALA A 15 1.71 -5.64 -13.97
N SER A 16 1.52 -4.55 -14.72
CA SER A 16 2.34 -4.26 -15.89
C SER A 16 3.77 -3.95 -15.45
N GLU A 17 4.71 -3.91 -16.40
CA GLU A 17 6.10 -3.54 -16.09
C GLU A 17 6.19 -2.14 -15.48
N SER A 18 5.41 -1.18 -15.98
CA SER A 18 5.42 0.18 -15.44
C SER A 18 4.79 0.25 -14.05
N GLU A 19 3.70 -0.46 -13.80
CA GLU A 19 3.08 -0.54 -12.47
C GLU A 19 4.02 -1.19 -11.46
N TYR A 20 4.70 -2.27 -11.84
CA TYR A 20 5.68 -2.92 -10.97
C TYR A 20 6.85 -1.99 -10.65
N SER A 21 7.42 -1.33 -11.66
CA SER A 21 8.52 -0.37 -11.50
C SER A 21 8.11 0.80 -10.60
N ASP A 22 6.94 1.36 -10.83
CA ASP A 22 6.41 2.47 -10.02
C ASP A 22 6.18 2.05 -8.56
N ALA A 23 5.57 0.89 -8.35
CA ALA A 23 5.31 0.37 -7.01
C ALA A 23 6.62 0.07 -6.25
N GLN A 24 7.63 -0.49 -6.94
CA GLN A 24 8.94 -0.74 -6.34
C GLN A 24 9.63 0.56 -5.94
N ALA A 25 9.65 1.55 -6.82
CA ALA A 25 10.23 2.86 -6.53
C ALA A 25 9.48 3.58 -5.40
N LEU A 26 8.14 3.46 -5.36
CA LEU A 26 7.31 4.00 -4.28
C LEU A 26 7.66 3.35 -2.93
N GLY A 27 7.71 2.03 -2.87
CA GLY A 27 8.07 1.30 -1.65
C GLY A 27 9.45 1.67 -1.13
N HIS A 28 10.42 1.79 -2.04
CA HIS A 28 11.78 2.22 -1.71
C HIS A 28 11.79 3.64 -1.10
N ALA A 29 11.10 4.59 -1.74
CA ALA A 29 11.05 5.98 -1.26
C ALA A 29 10.31 6.11 0.08
N LEU A 30 9.23 5.35 0.29
CA LEU A 30 8.52 5.31 1.57
C LEU A 30 9.40 4.80 2.70
N ALA A 31 10.14 3.71 2.46
CA ALA A 31 11.07 3.15 3.44
C ALA A 31 12.22 4.11 3.75
N LYS A 32 12.76 4.81 2.75
CA LYS A 32 13.77 5.86 2.94
C LYS A 32 13.23 7.02 3.80
N GLY A 33 11.94 7.30 3.72
CA GLY A 33 11.25 8.26 4.58
C GLY A 33 10.88 7.71 5.97
N GLY A 34 11.27 6.49 6.31
CA GLY A 34 11.04 5.87 7.61
C GLY A 34 9.67 5.25 7.80
N ALA A 35 8.86 5.11 6.74
CA ALA A 35 7.55 4.50 6.83
C ALA A 35 7.60 2.97 6.77
N VAL A 36 6.61 2.35 7.39
CA VAL A 36 6.28 0.93 7.20
C VAL A 36 5.37 0.80 6.00
N VAL A 37 5.68 -0.10 5.08
CA VAL A 37 4.82 -0.44 3.95
C VAL A 37 3.88 -1.56 4.34
N VAL A 38 2.58 -1.32 4.22
CA VAL A 38 1.52 -2.29 4.47
C VAL A 38 0.87 -2.65 3.14
N CYS A 39 0.72 -3.93 2.86
CA CYS A 39 0.09 -4.40 1.62
C CYS A 39 -0.62 -5.73 1.83
N GLY A 40 -1.22 -6.24 0.76
CA GLY A 40 -1.90 -7.55 0.80
C GLY A 40 -0.97 -8.76 0.81
N GLY A 41 0.33 -8.59 0.59
CA GLY A 41 1.32 -9.63 0.81
C GLY A 41 1.55 -10.64 -0.31
N TYR A 42 0.89 -10.50 -1.46
CA TYR A 42 1.02 -11.44 -2.59
C TYR A 42 1.81 -10.84 -3.76
N GLY A 43 1.40 -11.09 -5.00
CA GLY A 43 2.14 -10.70 -6.20
C GLY A 43 1.83 -9.29 -6.71
N GLY A 44 2.37 -8.97 -7.87
CA GLY A 44 2.11 -7.72 -8.57
C GLY A 44 2.57 -6.49 -7.82
N VAL A 45 1.70 -5.52 -7.67
CA VAL A 45 1.97 -4.26 -6.95
C VAL A 45 2.37 -4.51 -5.50
N MET A 46 1.73 -5.46 -4.82
CA MET A 46 2.06 -5.83 -3.44
C MET A 46 3.51 -6.30 -3.31
N GLU A 47 3.94 -7.18 -4.19
CA GLU A 47 5.32 -7.67 -4.21
C GLU A 47 6.30 -6.56 -4.54
N ALA A 48 6.02 -5.75 -5.55
CA ALA A 48 6.90 -4.68 -5.98
C ALA A 48 7.14 -3.64 -4.87
N ALA A 49 6.08 -3.19 -4.20
CA ALA A 49 6.17 -2.26 -3.09
C ALA A 49 6.96 -2.84 -1.91
N ALA A 50 6.69 -4.09 -1.55
CA ALA A 50 7.41 -4.77 -0.49
C ALA A 50 8.89 -4.94 -0.84
N ARG A 51 9.20 -5.30 -2.09
CA ARG A 51 10.58 -5.42 -2.58
C ARG A 51 11.33 -4.10 -2.45
N GLY A 52 10.77 -3.03 -2.98
CA GLY A 52 11.40 -1.71 -2.90
C GLY A 52 11.67 -1.27 -1.47
N ALA A 53 10.70 -1.47 -0.59
CA ALA A 53 10.84 -1.14 0.83
C ALA A 53 11.91 -2.00 1.52
N ALA A 54 11.91 -3.31 1.31
CA ALA A 54 12.89 -4.22 1.88
C ALA A 54 14.32 -3.92 1.40
N GLU A 55 14.50 -3.66 0.10
CA GLU A 55 15.78 -3.25 -0.48
C GLU A 55 16.31 -1.94 0.12
N ALA A 56 15.45 -1.06 0.59
CA ALA A 56 15.80 0.17 1.29
C ALA A 56 15.96 0.00 2.82
N GLY A 57 15.84 -1.22 3.34
CA GLY A 57 15.96 -1.53 4.76
C GLY A 57 14.72 -1.22 5.60
N GLY A 58 13.56 -1.01 4.96
CA GLY A 58 12.29 -0.72 5.64
C GLY A 58 11.54 -1.97 6.07
N LEU A 59 10.61 -1.81 6.99
CA LEU A 59 9.71 -2.88 7.43
C LEU A 59 8.54 -3.03 6.45
N THR A 60 8.24 -4.28 6.11
CA THR A 60 7.13 -4.65 5.23
C THR A 60 6.16 -5.57 5.95
N VAL A 61 4.88 -5.21 5.91
CA VAL A 61 3.79 -5.96 6.54
C VAL A 61 2.84 -6.43 5.46
N GLY A 62 2.59 -7.73 5.42
CA GLY A 62 1.62 -8.34 4.50
C GLY A 62 0.41 -8.87 5.25
N ILE A 63 -0.76 -8.34 4.96
CA ILE A 63 -2.04 -8.81 5.52
C ILE A 63 -2.61 -9.84 4.55
N LEU A 64 -2.48 -11.12 4.89
CA LEU A 64 -2.76 -12.23 3.97
C LEU A 64 -4.23 -12.68 4.02
N ARG A 65 -4.75 -13.13 2.88
CA ARG A 65 -6.09 -13.72 2.77
C ARG A 65 -6.18 -15.09 3.44
N GLY A 66 -5.10 -15.85 3.29
CA GLY A 66 -5.00 -17.22 3.76
C GLY A 66 -4.62 -17.33 5.22
N SER A 67 -4.39 -18.57 5.65
CA SER A 67 -4.04 -18.93 7.02
C SER A 67 -2.56 -19.25 7.21
N ARG A 68 -1.73 -19.09 6.17
CA ARG A 68 -0.33 -19.48 6.17
C ARG A 68 0.57 -18.30 5.84
N GLY A 69 1.52 -18.00 6.72
CA GLY A 69 2.50 -16.93 6.50
C GLY A 69 3.45 -17.20 5.33
N GLU A 70 3.71 -18.48 5.04
CA GLU A 70 4.59 -18.92 3.94
C GLU A 70 4.05 -18.56 2.56
N ASP A 71 2.76 -18.26 2.44
CA ASP A 71 2.15 -17.86 1.16
C ASP A 71 2.46 -16.40 0.79
N ALA A 72 3.04 -15.61 1.70
CA ALA A 72 3.49 -14.26 1.41
C ALA A 72 4.63 -14.24 0.38
N ASN A 73 4.71 -13.15 -0.39
CA ASN A 73 5.87 -12.95 -1.25
C ASN A 73 7.17 -12.84 -0.41
N PRO A 74 8.35 -13.10 -1.00
CA PRO A 74 9.59 -13.22 -0.24
C PRO A 74 10.09 -11.91 0.38
N TRP A 75 9.51 -10.77 0.02
CA TRP A 75 9.89 -9.45 0.52
C TRP A 75 9.10 -9.01 1.76
N ILE A 76 8.07 -9.77 2.13
CA ILE A 76 7.29 -9.51 3.33
C ILE A 76 8.07 -10.01 4.55
N GLN A 77 8.44 -9.10 5.43
CA GLN A 77 9.14 -9.43 6.67
C GLN A 77 8.18 -9.85 7.78
N LEU A 78 7.00 -9.25 7.82
CA LEU A 78 5.98 -9.56 8.82
C LEU A 78 4.69 -10.01 8.13
N PRO A 79 4.55 -11.30 7.81
CA PRO A 79 3.30 -11.84 7.28
C PRO A 79 2.28 -12.02 8.41
N LEU A 80 1.06 -11.52 8.19
CA LEU A 80 -0.06 -11.64 9.11
C LEU A 80 -1.20 -12.40 8.42
N PRO A 81 -1.24 -13.74 8.53
CA PRO A 81 -2.31 -14.53 7.95
C PRO A 81 -3.61 -14.30 8.71
N THR A 82 -4.69 -14.02 8.00
CA THR A 82 -5.99 -13.70 8.60
C THR A 82 -7.01 -14.82 8.44
N GLY A 83 -6.91 -15.63 7.39
CA GLY A 83 -7.92 -16.63 7.04
C GLY A 83 -9.25 -16.03 6.59
N LEU A 84 -9.31 -14.73 6.30
CA LEU A 84 -10.56 -14.00 6.00
C LEU A 84 -10.86 -13.90 4.50
N GLY A 85 -10.01 -14.42 3.62
CA GLY A 85 -10.18 -14.23 2.19
C GLY A 85 -10.15 -12.74 1.81
N GLU A 86 -11.00 -12.36 0.87
CA GLU A 86 -11.06 -10.97 0.40
C GLU A 86 -11.52 -9.97 1.47
N ALA A 87 -12.19 -10.43 2.53
CA ALA A 87 -12.57 -9.56 3.65
C ALA A 87 -11.36 -8.94 4.37
N ARG A 88 -10.15 -9.50 4.20
CA ARG A 88 -8.92 -8.91 4.77
C ARG A 88 -8.55 -7.56 4.15
N ASN A 89 -9.13 -7.17 3.01
CA ASN A 89 -8.88 -5.88 2.37
C ASN A 89 -9.15 -4.70 3.32
N VAL A 90 -10.12 -4.83 4.20
CA VAL A 90 -10.40 -3.82 5.23
C VAL A 90 -9.21 -3.67 6.18
N LEU A 91 -8.51 -4.75 6.51
CA LEU A 91 -7.38 -4.72 7.44
C LEU A 91 -6.13 -4.08 6.83
N VAL A 92 -5.94 -4.21 5.51
CA VAL A 92 -4.83 -3.56 4.81
C VAL A 92 -4.89 -2.04 5.01
N VAL A 93 -6.05 -1.45 4.75
CA VAL A 93 -6.22 0.01 4.87
C VAL A 93 -6.37 0.45 6.32
N ALA A 94 -7.05 -0.32 7.17
CA ALA A 94 -7.15 -0.02 8.61
C ALA A 94 -5.79 -0.08 9.31
N GLY A 95 -4.85 -0.85 8.78
CA GLY A 95 -3.48 -0.94 9.28
C GLY A 95 -2.61 0.26 8.95
N ALA A 96 -3.10 1.23 8.18
CA ALA A 96 -2.32 2.37 7.68
C ALA A 96 -2.98 3.71 8.02
N GLU A 97 -2.28 4.80 7.74
CA GLU A 97 -2.73 6.18 7.94
C GLU A 97 -3.04 6.89 6.62
N VAL A 98 -2.62 6.30 5.51
CA VAL A 98 -2.83 6.78 4.14
C VAL A 98 -2.70 5.60 3.19
N ALA A 99 -3.31 5.68 2.02
CA ALA A 99 -3.15 4.67 0.97
C ALA A 99 -2.71 5.29 -0.36
N VAL A 100 -1.87 4.58 -1.08
CA VAL A 100 -1.52 4.89 -2.47
C VAL A 100 -1.89 3.69 -3.33
N ALA A 101 -2.75 3.91 -4.32
CA ALA A 101 -3.13 2.91 -5.30
C ALA A 101 -2.23 3.02 -6.54
N VAL A 102 -1.66 1.91 -6.96
CA VAL A 102 -0.86 1.81 -8.19
C VAL A 102 -1.63 0.97 -9.19
N GLY A 103 -2.24 1.62 -10.19
CA GLY A 103 -3.16 0.94 -11.08
C GLY A 103 -4.32 0.31 -10.32
N GLY A 104 -4.70 -0.90 -10.71
CA GLY A 104 -5.59 -1.71 -9.91
C GLY A 104 -6.81 -2.28 -10.64
N SER A 105 -7.57 -3.07 -9.91
CA SER A 105 -8.78 -3.76 -10.35
C SER A 105 -9.84 -3.74 -9.25
N TRP A 106 -10.79 -4.68 -9.26
CA TRP A 106 -11.89 -4.71 -8.30
C TRP A 106 -11.43 -4.76 -6.83
N GLY A 107 -10.42 -5.54 -6.52
CA GLY A 107 -9.87 -5.60 -5.16
C GLY A 107 -9.32 -4.25 -4.70
N THR A 108 -8.56 -3.58 -5.58
CA THR A 108 -8.01 -2.25 -5.34
C THR A 108 -9.13 -1.22 -5.14
N LEU A 109 -10.18 -1.28 -5.97
CA LEU A 109 -11.34 -0.40 -5.84
C LEU A 109 -12.03 -0.59 -4.49
N SER A 110 -12.16 -1.85 -4.01
CA SER A 110 -12.73 -2.13 -2.69
C SER A 110 -11.89 -1.51 -1.57
N GLU A 111 -10.57 -1.62 -1.65
CA GLU A 111 -9.66 -1.03 -0.67
C GLU A 111 -9.72 0.50 -0.68
N ILE A 112 -9.80 1.12 -1.87
CA ILE A 112 -10.00 2.57 -2.00
C ILE A 112 -11.29 3.01 -1.30
N ALA A 113 -12.39 2.31 -1.57
CA ALA A 113 -13.69 2.64 -0.97
C ALA A 113 -13.65 2.51 0.56
N LEU A 114 -13.06 1.43 1.07
CA LEU A 114 -12.91 1.23 2.52
C LEU A 114 -12.02 2.29 3.16
N ALA A 115 -10.89 2.61 2.55
CA ALA A 115 -9.98 3.65 3.02
C ALA A 115 -10.68 5.01 3.13
N ARG A 116 -11.40 5.41 2.07
CA ARG A 116 -12.16 6.66 2.06
C ARG A 116 -13.27 6.67 3.11
N LYS A 117 -13.96 5.55 3.27
CA LYS A 117 -15.00 5.39 4.31
C LYS A 117 -14.43 5.55 5.72
N MET A 118 -13.19 5.12 5.93
CA MET A 118 -12.48 5.26 7.22
C MET A 118 -11.84 6.64 7.43
N GLY A 119 -11.94 7.53 6.45
CA GLY A 119 -11.37 8.88 6.54
C GLY A 119 -9.90 8.98 6.14
N LEU A 120 -9.32 7.92 5.58
CA LEU A 120 -7.96 7.97 5.05
C LEU A 120 -7.92 8.74 3.73
N ASP A 121 -6.86 9.51 3.52
CA ASP A 121 -6.54 10.03 2.20
C ASP A 121 -6.03 8.89 1.30
N VAL A 122 -6.43 8.93 0.03
CA VAL A 122 -6.00 7.99 -1.00
C VAL A 122 -5.53 8.77 -2.21
N GLY A 123 -4.33 8.49 -2.68
CA GLY A 123 -3.80 9.01 -3.94
C GLY A 123 -3.61 7.88 -4.96
N THR A 124 -3.57 8.23 -6.24
CA THR A 124 -3.36 7.27 -7.32
C THR A 124 -2.07 7.55 -8.07
N LEU A 125 -1.29 6.51 -8.30
CA LEU A 125 -0.11 6.52 -9.15
C LEU A 125 -0.41 5.69 -10.39
N GLY A 126 -0.33 6.29 -11.57
CA GLY A 126 -0.82 5.68 -12.80
C GLY A 126 -2.34 5.75 -12.93
N LEU A 127 -2.90 4.87 -13.75
CA LEU A 127 -4.35 4.87 -14.01
C LEU A 127 -5.12 4.31 -12.81
N PRO A 128 -6.14 5.02 -12.33
CA PRO A 128 -6.99 4.49 -11.26
C PRO A 128 -7.83 3.31 -11.74
N PRO A 129 -8.33 2.45 -10.82
CA PRO A 129 -9.12 1.27 -11.20
C PRO A 129 -10.52 1.60 -11.74
N ALA A 130 -10.97 2.84 -11.60
CA ALA A 130 -12.25 3.33 -12.13
C ALA A 130 -12.20 4.83 -12.36
N ASP A 131 -13.02 5.30 -13.28
CA ASP A 131 -13.19 6.73 -13.53
C ASP A 131 -14.04 7.40 -12.44
N GLY A 132 -13.88 8.71 -12.29
CA GLY A 132 -14.74 9.52 -11.44
C GLY A 132 -14.52 9.36 -9.94
N LEU A 133 -13.41 8.77 -9.50
CA LEU A 133 -13.12 8.60 -8.08
C LEU A 133 -12.69 9.89 -7.38
N ASP A 134 -12.35 10.93 -8.13
CA ASP A 134 -11.91 12.23 -7.62
C ASP A 134 -10.79 12.13 -6.57
N LEU A 135 -9.75 11.39 -6.91
CA LEU A 135 -8.57 11.19 -6.06
C LEU A 135 -7.37 11.94 -6.64
N PRO A 136 -6.46 12.44 -5.78
CA PRO A 136 -5.22 13.05 -6.25
C PRO A 136 -4.45 12.11 -7.18
N ALA A 137 -4.14 12.58 -8.39
CA ALA A 137 -3.24 11.89 -9.31
C ALA A 137 -1.81 12.29 -8.98
N LEU A 138 -1.00 11.31 -8.60
CA LEU A 138 0.38 11.51 -8.22
C LEU A 138 1.26 11.25 -9.45
N GLU A 139 2.15 12.19 -9.77
CA GLU A 139 2.86 12.20 -11.05
C GLU A 139 3.93 11.11 -11.17
N ASP A 140 4.62 10.83 -10.05
CA ASP A 140 5.74 9.90 -10.02
C ASP A 140 5.89 9.28 -8.62
N PRO A 141 6.66 8.19 -8.48
CA PRO A 141 6.84 7.50 -7.20
C PRO A 141 7.42 8.38 -6.08
N GLY A 142 8.35 9.26 -6.40
CA GLY A 142 8.95 10.16 -5.41
C GLY A 142 7.95 11.17 -4.87
N THR A 143 7.17 11.79 -5.76
CA THR A 143 6.07 12.70 -5.40
C THR A 143 5.00 11.97 -4.61
N ALA A 144 4.66 10.76 -5.01
CA ALA A 144 3.69 9.92 -4.30
C ALA A 144 4.16 9.60 -2.87
N ALA A 145 5.43 9.27 -2.69
CA ALA A 145 5.98 8.98 -1.37
C ALA A 145 5.94 10.22 -0.45
N ARG A 146 6.36 11.38 -0.94
CA ARG A 146 6.30 12.63 -0.16
C ARG A 146 4.87 12.97 0.24
N TRP A 147 3.94 12.91 -0.72
CA TRP A 147 2.53 13.15 -0.47
C TRP A 147 1.99 12.18 0.60
N ALA A 148 2.29 10.89 0.48
CA ALA A 148 1.81 9.88 1.42
C ALA A 148 2.35 10.12 2.84
N LEU A 149 3.63 10.44 2.98
CA LEU A 149 4.22 10.73 4.29
C LEU A 149 3.59 11.96 4.95
N GLU A 150 3.33 13.03 4.18
CA GLU A 150 2.65 14.23 4.67
C GLU A 150 1.21 13.92 5.11
N ARG A 151 0.47 13.15 4.31
CA ARG A 151 -0.92 12.76 4.65
C ARG A 151 -0.99 11.84 5.86
N ALA A 152 -0.07 10.87 5.96
CA ALA A 152 0.00 9.97 7.11
C ALA A 152 0.28 10.74 8.41
N ALA A 153 1.21 11.68 8.39
CA ALA A 153 1.50 12.54 9.53
C ALA A 153 0.28 13.38 9.93
N ALA A 154 -0.37 14.02 8.94
CA ALA A 154 -1.56 14.83 9.17
C ALA A 154 -2.73 14.00 9.74
N PHE A 155 -2.92 12.77 9.28
CA PHE A 155 -3.95 11.86 9.80
C PHE A 155 -3.70 11.54 11.27
N ARG A 156 -2.46 11.27 11.63
CA ARG A 156 -2.07 10.96 13.02
C ARG A 156 -2.27 12.15 13.96
N ASP A 157 -1.94 13.35 13.49
CA ASP A 157 -2.05 14.59 14.29
C ASP A 157 -3.51 15.02 14.49
N ALA A 158 -4.44 14.58 13.65
CA ALA A 158 -5.86 14.89 13.74
C ALA A 158 -6.65 13.96 14.69
N GLY A 159 -6.08 12.83 15.08
CA GLY A 159 -6.69 11.84 15.97
C GLY A 159 -6.15 11.92 17.37
#